data_3b94196ec4e69068c939eae2a0cffc96
#
_entry.id   3b94196ec4e69068c939eae2a0cffc96
#
_cell.length_a   1.000
_cell.length_b   1.000
_cell.length_c   1.000
_cell.angle_alpha   90.00
_cell.angle_beta   90.00
_cell.angle_gamma   90.00
#
_symmetry.space_group_name_H-M   'P 1'
#
loop_
_entity.id
_entity.type
_entity.pdbx_description
1 polymer ?
#
loop_
_entity_poly.entity_id
_entity_poly.type
_entity_poly.pdbx_seq_one_letter_code
_entity_poly.pdbx_strand_id
1 'polypeptide(L)'
;GFYTPETYPSMNLVWSDEFNDSELNTDLWNYDLADGCAVGLCGWGNNELEYYRQDTTNIKLKNGKLVITATLDGGTYYSGRINTKNNFTITFGRIDIRARLPKGQGIWPALWLLGSNIDQNPWPACGEIDLMEMRGQEPDRVQGTVHYSNGGYVTNTGFYVLDQSDFTEQYHVFSLVWDQNKISWYVDNENYKNFSNSGIAGWPFNNP
;
A
#
# COMPACT_ATOMS: atom_id res chain seq x y z
N GLY A 1 -2.84 -4.91 -20.29
CA GLY A 1 -2.87 -4.88 -18.83
C GLY A 1 -4.28 -5.10 -18.31
N PHE A 2 -4.39 -5.44 -17.05
CA PHE A 2 -5.66 -5.68 -16.38
C PHE A 2 -6.32 -4.36 -15.94
N TYR A 3 -7.64 -4.36 -15.75
CA TYR A 3 -8.44 -3.21 -15.35
C TYR A 3 -9.42 -3.61 -14.26
N THR A 4 -9.75 -2.65 -13.38
CA THR A 4 -10.86 -2.81 -12.44
C THR A 4 -12.18 -2.78 -13.20
N PRO A 5 -13.15 -3.65 -12.85
CA PRO A 5 -14.52 -3.48 -13.33
C PRO A 5 -15.12 -2.14 -12.85
N GLU A 6 -16.00 -1.56 -13.64
CA GLU A 6 -16.73 -0.33 -13.24
C GLU A 6 -17.67 -0.58 -12.05
N THR A 7 -18.16 -1.80 -11.87
CA THR A 7 -19.07 -2.18 -10.79
C THR A 7 -18.80 -3.58 -10.30
N TYR A 8 -19.10 -3.81 -9.03
CA TYR A 8 -19.13 -5.15 -8.41
C TYR A 8 -20.54 -5.46 -7.90
N PRO A 9 -21.03 -6.70 -8.06
CA PRO A 9 -22.32 -7.10 -7.52
C PRO A 9 -22.41 -6.84 -6.02
N SER A 10 -23.49 -6.20 -5.58
CA SER A 10 -23.79 -5.90 -4.17
C SER A 10 -22.80 -4.95 -3.49
N MET A 11 -22.01 -4.21 -4.25
CA MET A 11 -21.12 -3.16 -3.74
C MET A 11 -21.44 -1.81 -4.39
N ASN A 12 -21.26 -0.74 -3.62
CA ASN A 12 -21.34 0.63 -4.12
C ASN A 12 -19.96 1.26 -4.07
N LEU A 13 -19.59 2.00 -5.11
CA LEU A 13 -18.37 2.80 -5.10
C LEU A 13 -18.54 3.92 -4.07
N VAL A 14 -17.65 3.97 -3.08
CA VAL A 14 -17.66 4.99 -2.02
C VAL A 14 -16.58 6.03 -2.22
N TRP A 15 -15.51 5.69 -2.92
CA TRP A 15 -14.40 6.58 -3.22
C TRP A 15 -13.56 6.04 -4.39
N SER A 16 -13.03 6.93 -5.22
CA SER A 16 -11.99 6.62 -6.20
C SER A 16 -11.11 7.84 -6.46
N ASP A 17 -9.87 7.59 -6.86
CA ASP A 17 -8.99 8.60 -7.45
C ASP A 17 -8.34 8.01 -8.70
N GLU A 18 -8.70 8.56 -9.83
CA GLU A 18 -8.19 8.14 -11.15
C GLU A 18 -6.98 8.98 -11.59
N PHE A 19 -6.55 9.93 -10.74
CA PHE A 19 -5.39 10.81 -10.96
C PHE A 19 -5.44 11.57 -12.28
N ASN A 20 -6.65 12.02 -12.67
CA ASN A 20 -6.90 12.75 -13.92
C ASN A 20 -6.65 14.26 -13.82
N ASP A 21 -6.49 14.77 -12.60
CA ASP A 21 -6.22 16.18 -12.35
C ASP A 21 -4.78 16.57 -12.76
N SER A 22 -4.52 17.87 -12.77
CA SER A 22 -3.16 18.41 -13.05
C SER A 22 -2.21 18.25 -11.88
N GLU A 23 -2.74 18.22 -10.65
CA GLU A 23 -2.01 18.13 -9.39
C GLU A 23 -2.72 17.17 -8.44
N LEU A 24 -1.98 16.63 -7.47
CA LEU A 24 -2.53 15.75 -6.44
C LEU A 24 -3.53 16.53 -5.58
N ASN A 25 -4.70 15.94 -5.35
CA ASN A 25 -5.72 16.52 -4.48
C ASN A 25 -5.26 16.44 -3.01
N THR A 26 -4.77 17.55 -2.48
CA THR A 26 -4.26 17.65 -1.11
C THR A 26 -5.35 17.72 -0.03
N ASP A 27 -6.63 17.80 -0.40
CA ASP A 27 -7.73 17.60 0.53
C ASP A 27 -7.91 16.11 0.90
N LEU A 28 -7.39 15.22 0.05
CA LEU A 28 -7.42 13.77 0.24
C LEU A 28 -6.07 13.17 0.59
N TRP A 29 -5.00 13.65 -0.07
CA TRP A 29 -3.67 13.08 0.05
C TRP A 29 -2.72 13.99 0.80
N ASN A 30 -2.04 13.43 1.79
CA ASN A 30 -0.89 14.06 2.44
C ASN A 30 0.41 13.52 1.82
N TYR A 31 1.47 14.32 1.87
CA TYR A 31 2.82 13.87 1.56
C TYR A 31 3.57 13.51 2.84
N ASP A 32 4.17 12.35 2.90
CA ASP A 32 5.25 12.11 3.84
C ASP A 32 6.54 12.77 3.33
N LEU A 33 7.31 13.38 4.21
CA LEU A 33 8.49 14.18 3.84
C LEU A 33 9.72 13.75 4.62
N ALA A 34 10.89 13.93 3.99
CA ALA A 34 12.20 13.63 4.55
C ALA A 34 12.38 12.14 4.92
N ASP A 35 13.14 11.87 5.97
CA ASP A 35 13.54 10.54 6.43
C ASP A 35 12.72 10.02 7.63
N GLY A 36 11.66 10.72 8.00
CA GLY A 36 10.83 10.38 9.16
C GLY A 36 11.38 10.78 10.52
N CYS A 37 12.59 11.29 10.62
CA CYS A 37 13.17 11.67 11.91
C CYS A 37 12.37 12.79 12.61
N ALA A 38 11.81 13.72 11.85
CA ALA A 38 11.00 14.81 12.39
C ALA A 38 9.73 14.35 13.12
N VAL A 39 9.23 13.16 12.77
CA VAL A 39 8.07 12.52 13.42
C VAL A 39 8.47 11.39 14.37
N GLY A 40 9.75 11.33 14.74
CA GLY A 40 10.27 10.33 15.67
C GLY A 40 10.49 8.94 15.09
N LEU A 41 10.48 8.80 13.76
CA LEU A 41 10.55 7.53 13.06
C LEU A 41 11.66 7.56 11.98
N CYS A 42 12.91 7.74 12.42
CA CYS A 42 14.06 7.82 11.51
C CYS A 42 14.16 6.57 10.62
N GLY A 43 14.45 6.79 9.32
CA GLY A 43 14.41 5.73 8.29
C GLY A 43 13.04 5.06 8.20
N TRP A 44 11.99 5.82 8.56
CA TRP A 44 10.59 5.38 8.59
C TRP A 44 10.35 4.07 9.35
N GLY A 45 11.24 3.75 10.31
CA GLY A 45 11.19 2.53 11.12
C GLY A 45 11.71 1.27 10.42
N ASN A 46 12.10 1.37 9.15
CA ASN A 46 12.53 0.25 8.31
C ASN A 46 14.00 0.36 7.86
N ASN A 47 14.76 1.35 8.37
CA ASN A 47 16.09 1.73 7.87
C ASN A 47 16.06 2.11 6.38
N GLU A 48 14.99 2.75 5.93
CA GLU A 48 14.86 3.29 4.59
C GLU A 48 15.96 4.33 4.34
N LEU A 49 16.58 4.29 3.16
CA LEU A 49 17.71 5.14 2.81
C LEU A 49 17.28 6.42 2.11
N GLU A 50 16.05 6.46 1.60
CA GLU A 50 15.53 7.58 0.83
C GLU A 50 14.89 8.65 1.69
N TYR A 51 14.92 9.87 1.13
CA TYR A 51 14.17 11.02 1.60
C TYR A 51 12.94 11.20 0.71
N TYR A 52 11.76 11.22 1.29
CA TYR A 52 10.52 11.50 0.55
C TYR A 52 10.38 12.99 0.27
N ARG A 53 9.92 13.30 -0.95
CA ARG A 53 9.77 14.67 -1.46
C ARG A 53 8.40 14.88 -2.08
N GLN A 54 7.97 16.14 -2.04
CA GLN A 54 6.73 16.64 -2.68
C GLN A 54 6.99 17.25 -4.07
N ASP A 55 8.11 17.01 -4.70
CA ASP A 55 8.45 17.62 -5.98
C ASP A 55 8.07 16.74 -7.17
N THR A 56 7.94 17.37 -8.34
CA THR A 56 7.52 16.71 -9.58
C THR A 56 8.56 15.76 -10.18
N THR A 57 9.77 15.72 -9.64
CA THR A 57 10.78 14.73 -9.99
C THR A 57 10.43 13.37 -9.43
N ASN A 58 10.01 13.35 -8.15
CA ASN A 58 9.76 12.13 -7.41
C ASN A 58 8.27 11.75 -7.36
N ILE A 59 7.36 12.73 -7.44
CA ILE A 59 5.93 12.45 -7.44
C ILE A 59 5.16 13.45 -8.32
N LYS A 60 4.32 12.95 -9.23
CA LYS A 60 3.52 13.79 -10.13
C LYS A 60 2.32 13.04 -10.70
N LEU A 61 1.33 13.79 -11.14
CA LEU A 61 0.27 13.29 -12.01
C LEU A 61 0.68 13.46 -13.47
N LYS A 62 0.52 12.42 -14.26
CA LYS A 62 0.85 12.44 -15.69
C LYS A 62 -0.01 11.45 -16.47
N ASN A 63 -0.77 11.96 -17.44
CA ASN A 63 -1.60 11.16 -18.34
C ASN A 63 -2.59 10.25 -17.57
N GLY A 64 -3.32 10.80 -16.58
CA GLY A 64 -4.27 10.07 -15.78
C GLY A 64 -3.57 8.99 -14.90
N LYS A 65 -2.44 9.33 -14.31
CA LYS A 65 -1.70 8.40 -13.45
C LYS A 65 -0.91 9.15 -12.39
N LEU A 66 -0.89 8.61 -11.19
CA LEU A 66 0.13 8.92 -10.20
C LEU A 66 1.45 8.25 -10.61
N VAL A 67 2.52 9.02 -10.72
CA VAL A 67 3.87 8.53 -11.03
C VAL A 67 4.77 8.84 -9.85
N ILE A 68 5.26 7.79 -9.20
CA ILE A 68 6.28 7.86 -8.14
C ILE A 68 7.60 7.38 -8.73
N THR A 69 8.65 8.16 -8.56
CA THR A 69 9.98 7.89 -9.14
C THR A 69 11.04 7.90 -8.05
N ALA A 70 11.75 6.79 -7.88
CA ALA A 70 12.96 6.77 -7.06
C ALA A 70 14.12 7.37 -7.86
N THR A 71 14.91 8.25 -7.24
CA THR A 71 16.06 8.92 -7.85
C THR A 71 17.28 8.89 -6.95
N LEU A 72 18.46 8.96 -7.54
CA LEU A 72 19.73 9.18 -6.83
C LEU A 72 20.29 10.53 -7.30
N ASP A 73 20.45 11.46 -6.38
CA ASP A 73 20.99 12.78 -6.63
C ASP A 73 21.99 13.17 -5.54
N GLY A 74 23.21 13.54 -5.96
CA GLY A 74 24.29 13.91 -5.04
C GLY A 74 24.67 12.81 -4.03
N GLY A 75 24.40 11.53 -4.33
CA GLY A 75 24.66 10.40 -3.42
C GLY A 75 23.52 10.13 -2.43
N THR A 76 22.41 10.86 -2.52
CA THR A 76 21.21 10.69 -1.68
C THR A 76 20.08 10.13 -2.50
N TYR A 77 19.37 9.13 -1.96
CA TYR A 77 18.16 8.58 -2.57
C TYR A 77 16.95 9.43 -2.23
N TYR A 78 16.05 9.59 -3.20
CA TYR A 78 14.78 10.29 -3.05
C TYR A 78 13.65 9.50 -3.65
N SER A 79 12.46 9.63 -3.10
CA SER A 79 11.23 8.99 -3.61
C SER A 79 10.00 9.81 -3.24
N GLY A 80 8.81 9.28 -3.50
CA GLY A 80 7.53 9.85 -3.08
C GLY A 80 6.72 8.86 -2.26
N ARG A 81 6.05 9.36 -1.21
CA ARG A 81 5.13 8.62 -0.36
C ARG A 81 3.95 9.51 0.00
N ILE A 82 2.74 9.01 -0.22
CA ILE A 82 1.50 9.72 0.09
C ILE A 82 0.58 8.85 0.93
N ASN A 83 -0.29 9.48 1.71
CA ASN A 83 -1.27 8.81 2.55
C ASN A 83 -2.55 9.64 2.70
N THR A 84 -3.61 9.02 3.19
CA THR A 84 -4.91 9.67 3.43
C THR A 84 -5.19 9.92 4.91
N LYS A 85 -4.18 9.91 5.79
CA LYS A 85 -4.34 10.09 7.24
C LYS A 85 -5.17 11.35 7.54
N ASN A 86 -6.20 11.21 8.36
CA ASN A 86 -7.15 12.25 8.75
C ASN A 86 -8.07 12.80 7.64
N ASN A 87 -7.92 12.35 6.40
CA ASN A 87 -8.72 12.81 5.26
C ASN A 87 -9.72 11.75 4.78
N PHE A 88 -9.28 10.49 4.69
CA PHE A 88 -10.14 9.38 4.30
C PHE A 88 -9.72 8.09 5.00
N THR A 89 -10.71 7.36 5.52
CA THR A 89 -10.53 6.03 6.10
C THR A 89 -11.60 5.08 5.60
N ILE A 90 -11.31 3.79 5.60
CA ILE A 90 -12.25 2.74 5.24
C ILE A 90 -12.20 1.63 6.28
N THR A 91 -13.39 1.07 6.58
CA THR A 91 -13.52 -0.16 7.35
C THR A 91 -14.39 -1.11 6.55
N PHE A 92 -13.83 -2.24 6.17
CA PHE A 92 -14.47 -3.26 5.33
C PHE A 92 -14.72 -2.83 3.88
N GLY A 93 -15.01 -3.80 3.05
CA GLY A 93 -15.31 -3.62 1.64
C GLY A 93 -14.22 -4.15 0.72
N ARG A 94 -14.19 -3.65 -0.50
CA ARG A 94 -13.19 -3.98 -1.51
C ARG A 94 -12.36 -2.74 -1.83
N ILE A 95 -11.05 -2.93 -1.92
CA ILE A 95 -10.09 -1.93 -2.37
C ILE A 95 -9.37 -2.51 -3.58
N ASP A 96 -9.39 -1.78 -4.69
CA ASP A 96 -8.63 -2.12 -5.89
C ASP A 96 -7.63 -1.01 -6.19
N ILE A 97 -6.37 -1.36 -6.38
CA ILE A 97 -5.34 -0.44 -6.83
C ILE A 97 -4.71 -1.02 -8.08
N ARG A 98 -4.82 -0.27 -9.19
CA ARG A 98 -4.21 -0.65 -10.45
C ARG A 98 -2.84 -0.01 -10.57
N ALA A 99 -1.78 -0.83 -10.60
CA ALA A 99 -0.43 -0.35 -10.62
C ALA A 99 0.47 -1.15 -11.59
N ARG A 100 1.55 -0.51 -12.02
CA ARG A 100 2.71 -1.12 -12.67
C ARG A 100 3.93 -0.82 -11.81
N LEU A 101 4.65 -1.86 -11.40
CA LEU A 101 5.68 -1.74 -10.38
C LEU A 101 7.05 -1.46 -10.99
N PRO A 102 7.96 -0.78 -10.27
CA PRO A 102 9.36 -0.60 -10.67
C PRO A 102 10.18 -1.83 -10.32
N LYS A 103 11.33 -2.05 -10.97
CA LYS A 103 12.31 -3.06 -10.57
C LYS A 103 13.69 -2.46 -10.36
N GLY A 104 14.53 -3.19 -9.64
CA GLY A 104 15.91 -2.83 -9.34
C GLY A 104 16.28 -3.21 -7.91
N GLN A 105 17.57 -3.41 -7.67
CA GLN A 105 18.08 -3.74 -6.35
C GLN A 105 17.76 -2.62 -5.35
N GLY A 106 17.14 -2.98 -4.22
CA GLY A 106 16.77 -2.05 -3.15
C GLY A 106 15.45 -1.29 -3.38
N ILE A 107 14.79 -1.46 -4.53
CA ILE A 107 13.45 -0.89 -4.77
C ILE A 107 12.40 -1.69 -4.00
N TRP A 108 11.51 -0.97 -3.29
CA TRP A 108 10.47 -1.57 -2.45
C TRP A 108 9.15 -0.80 -2.57
N PRO A 109 8.38 -0.99 -3.64
CA PRO A 109 7.05 -0.40 -3.77
C PRO A 109 6.07 -1.11 -2.84
N ALA A 110 5.19 -0.32 -2.20
CA ALA A 110 4.16 -0.82 -1.32
C ALA A 110 2.81 -0.10 -1.53
N LEU A 111 1.73 -0.86 -1.40
CA LEU A 111 0.34 -0.40 -1.32
C LEU A 111 -0.22 -0.97 -0.02
N TRP A 112 -0.59 -0.13 0.94
CA TRP A 112 -0.85 -0.59 2.29
C TRP A 112 -1.82 0.30 3.06
N LEU A 113 -2.37 -0.24 4.13
CA LEU A 113 -3.32 0.40 5.04
C LEU A 113 -2.75 0.35 6.46
N LEU A 114 -2.96 1.42 7.20
CA LEU A 114 -2.54 1.54 8.59
C LEU A 114 -3.72 1.96 9.45
N GLY A 115 -3.86 1.35 10.64
CA GLY A 115 -4.97 1.68 11.53
C GLY A 115 -5.03 3.17 11.85
N SER A 116 -6.18 3.80 11.62
CA SER A 116 -6.37 5.24 11.82
C SER A 116 -6.22 5.67 13.28
N ASN A 117 -6.30 4.72 14.21
CA ASN A 117 -6.12 4.91 15.64
C ASN A 117 -4.64 4.81 16.10
N ILE A 118 -3.67 4.89 15.18
CA ILE A 118 -2.23 4.72 15.45
C ILE A 118 -1.71 5.69 16.53
N ASP A 119 -2.27 6.88 16.63
CA ASP A 119 -1.85 7.87 17.62
C ASP A 119 -2.24 7.48 19.07
N GLN A 120 -3.25 6.62 19.24
CA GLN A 120 -3.71 6.06 20.52
C GLN A 120 -3.22 4.63 20.74
N ASN A 121 -3.08 3.86 19.67
CA ASN A 121 -2.60 2.49 19.67
C ASN A 121 -1.39 2.36 18.74
N PRO A 122 -0.18 2.64 19.23
CA PRO A 122 1.02 2.61 18.40
C PRO A 122 1.21 1.27 17.67
N TRP A 123 1.84 1.32 16.50
CA TRP A 123 2.19 0.12 15.77
C TRP A 123 2.95 -0.90 16.65
N PRO A 124 2.67 -2.21 16.57
CA PRO A 124 1.75 -2.85 15.62
C PRO A 124 0.32 -3.03 16.15
N ALA A 125 -0.06 -2.45 17.29
CA ALA A 125 -1.36 -2.65 17.90
C ALA A 125 -2.51 -1.97 17.12
N CYS A 126 -2.23 -0.91 16.37
CA CYS A 126 -3.20 -0.29 15.46
C CYS A 126 -3.62 -1.21 14.30
N GLY A 127 -2.78 -2.20 13.95
CA GLY A 127 -2.95 -3.03 12.79
C GLY A 127 -2.41 -2.39 11.51
N GLU A 128 -1.85 -3.21 10.62
CA GLU A 128 -1.39 -2.85 9.27
C GLU A 128 -1.77 -3.95 8.30
N ILE A 129 -2.24 -3.57 7.13
CA ILE A 129 -2.59 -4.49 6.05
C ILE A 129 -1.83 -4.05 4.80
N ASP A 130 -0.87 -4.85 4.38
CA ASP A 130 -0.17 -4.64 3.13
C ASP A 130 -0.94 -5.33 2.02
N LEU A 131 -1.57 -4.54 1.18
CA LEU A 131 -2.29 -5.02 0.02
C LEU A 131 -1.31 -5.57 -1.00
N MET A 132 -0.18 -4.92 -1.18
CA MET A 132 0.90 -5.36 -2.06
C MET A 132 2.23 -4.78 -1.61
N GLU A 133 3.24 -5.62 -1.51
CA GLU A 133 4.64 -5.25 -1.43
C GLU A 133 5.45 -6.05 -2.44
N MET A 134 6.48 -5.45 -3.02
CA MET A 134 7.41 -6.14 -3.91
C MET A 134 8.86 -5.78 -3.57
N ARG A 135 9.75 -6.74 -3.65
CA ARG A 135 11.19 -6.48 -3.70
C ARG A 135 11.62 -6.34 -5.14
N GLY A 136 12.18 -5.21 -5.51
CA GLY A 136 12.50 -4.90 -6.90
C GLY A 136 13.55 -5.83 -7.56
N GLN A 137 14.28 -6.61 -6.78
CA GLN A 137 15.15 -7.69 -7.26
C GLN A 137 14.42 -9.01 -7.53
N GLU A 138 13.15 -9.14 -7.10
CA GLU A 138 12.25 -10.26 -7.36
C GLU A 138 10.98 -9.73 -8.05
N PRO A 139 11.07 -9.20 -9.27
CA PRO A 139 9.99 -8.41 -9.89
C PRO A 139 8.80 -9.25 -10.37
N ASP A 140 8.91 -10.57 -10.34
CA ASP A 140 7.85 -11.54 -10.62
C ASP A 140 7.01 -11.92 -9.40
N ARG A 141 7.40 -11.43 -8.19
CA ARG A 141 6.81 -11.84 -6.92
C ARG A 141 6.33 -10.67 -6.10
N VAL A 142 5.07 -10.73 -5.68
CA VAL A 142 4.48 -9.80 -4.69
C VAL A 142 4.04 -10.56 -3.44
N GLN A 143 3.88 -9.82 -2.35
CA GLN A 143 3.36 -10.34 -1.09
C GLN A 143 2.23 -9.47 -0.56
N GLY A 144 1.32 -10.11 0.17
CA GLY A 144 0.31 -9.44 1.00
C GLY A 144 0.52 -9.86 2.45
N THR A 145 0.48 -8.90 3.36
CA THR A 145 0.85 -9.14 4.77
C THR A 145 -0.17 -8.48 5.70
N VAL A 146 -0.29 -9.00 6.92
CA VAL A 146 -0.84 -8.28 8.07
C VAL A 146 0.21 -8.20 9.16
N HIS A 147 0.25 -7.06 9.84
CA HIS A 147 1.02 -6.84 11.05
C HIS A 147 0.09 -6.40 12.18
N TYR A 148 0.20 -7.04 13.34
CA TYR A 148 -0.65 -6.73 14.49
C TYR A 148 -0.03 -7.17 15.81
N SER A 149 -0.69 -6.85 16.91
CA SER A 149 -0.31 -7.30 18.24
C SER A 149 -1.28 -8.34 18.76
N ASN A 150 -0.77 -9.48 19.22
CA ASN A 150 -1.54 -10.51 19.93
C ASN A 150 -0.66 -11.09 21.06
N GLY A 151 -0.50 -10.30 22.14
CA GLY A 151 0.46 -10.62 23.20
C GLY A 151 1.92 -10.40 22.80
N GLY A 152 2.17 -9.74 21.68
CA GLY A 152 3.45 -9.41 21.04
C GLY A 152 3.25 -9.14 19.57
N TYR A 153 4.31 -8.77 18.87
CA TYR A 153 4.25 -8.56 17.42
C TYR A 153 4.00 -9.86 16.65
N VAL A 154 3.03 -9.84 15.77
CA VAL A 154 2.66 -10.95 14.89
C VAL A 154 2.58 -10.46 13.46
N THR A 155 3.06 -11.27 12.53
CA THR A 155 2.91 -11.05 11.09
C THR A 155 2.41 -12.33 10.40
N ASN A 156 1.65 -12.17 9.32
CA ASN A 156 1.20 -13.27 8.48
C ASN A 156 1.25 -12.84 7.02
N THR A 157 2.11 -13.48 6.23
CA THR A 157 2.39 -13.14 4.83
C THR A 157 1.95 -14.26 3.89
N GLY A 158 1.44 -13.89 2.71
CA GLY A 158 1.23 -14.77 1.57
C GLY A 158 1.86 -14.18 0.31
N PHE A 159 2.15 -15.03 -0.66
CA PHE A 159 2.87 -14.64 -1.88
C PHE A 159 2.08 -14.99 -3.13
N TYR A 160 2.25 -14.17 -4.16
CA TYR A 160 1.80 -14.44 -5.52
C TYR A 160 2.99 -14.29 -6.48
N VAL A 161 3.15 -15.23 -7.38
CA VAL A 161 4.25 -15.25 -8.36
C VAL A 161 3.66 -15.34 -9.75
N LEU A 162 4.09 -14.45 -10.66
CA LEU A 162 3.77 -14.54 -12.08
C LEU A 162 4.63 -15.62 -12.75
N ASP A 163 4.01 -16.42 -13.59
CA ASP A 163 4.74 -17.37 -14.43
C ASP A 163 5.24 -16.67 -15.72
N GLN A 164 6.53 -16.73 -15.99
CA GLN A 164 7.22 -16.24 -17.20
C GLN A 164 7.00 -14.74 -17.52
N SER A 165 6.71 -13.90 -16.51
CA SER A 165 6.49 -12.46 -16.63
C SER A 165 6.88 -11.76 -15.34
N ASP A 166 6.86 -10.42 -15.32
CA ASP A 166 7.05 -9.64 -14.10
C ASP A 166 6.07 -8.45 -14.00
N PHE A 167 5.89 -7.91 -12.81
CA PHE A 167 4.97 -6.82 -12.50
C PHE A 167 5.39 -5.46 -13.08
N THR A 168 6.52 -5.39 -13.80
CA THR A 168 7.01 -4.16 -14.42
C THR A 168 6.61 -4.03 -15.89
N GLU A 169 6.14 -5.10 -16.51
CA GLU A 169 5.84 -5.13 -17.96
C GLU A 169 4.48 -4.50 -18.27
N GLN A 170 3.50 -4.69 -17.40
CA GLN A 170 2.14 -4.17 -17.58
C GLN A 170 1.49 -3.76 -16.25
N TYR A 171 0.30 -3.14 -16.35
CA TYR A 171 -0.51 -2.85 -15.16
C TYR A 171 -1.22 -4.12 -14.70
N HIS A 172 -1.24 -4.32 -13.39
CA HIS A 172 -1.99 -5.33 -12.67
C HIS A 172 -2.94 -4.68 -11.68
N VAL A 173 -3.99 -5.38 -11.29
CA VAL A 173 -4.94 -4.93 -10.26
C VAL A 173 -4.67 -5.71 -8.98
N PHE A 174 -4.20 -5.01 -7.97
CA PHE A 174 -4.03 -5.54 -6.62
C PHE A 174 -5.29 -5.24 -5.83
N SER A 175 -5.90 -6.27 -5.25
CA SER A 175 -7.18 -6.12 -4.57
C SER A 175 -7.18 -6.72 -3.17
N LEU A 176 -7.91 -6.07 -2.29
CA LEU A 176 -8.23 -6.53 -0.95
C LEU A 176 -9.75 -6.65 -0.81
N VAL A 177 -10.23 -7.78 -0.29
CA VAL A 177 -11.62 -7.91 0.17
C VAL A 177 -11.58 -8.16 1.66
N TRP A 178 -12.19 -7.25 2.42
CA TRP A 178 -12.07 -7.20 3.86
C TRP A 178 -13.45 -7.11 4.50
N ASP A 179 -13.72 -8.01 5.44
CA ASP A 179 -14.90 -8.00 6.28
C ASP A 179 -14.51 -8.20 7.76
N GLN A 180 -15.51 -8.21 8.65
CA GLN A 180 -15.28 -8.35 10.10
C GLN A 180 -14.55 -9.64 10.52
N ASN A 181 -14.50 -10.64 9.66
CA ASN A 181 -13.99 -11.97 10.00
C ASN A 181 -12.76 -12.36 9.19
N LYS A 182 -12.56 -11.73 8.03
CA LYS A 182 -11.59 -12.19 7.04
C LYS A 182 -11.06 -11.05 6.17
N ILE A 183 -9.80 -11.18 5.80
CA ILE A 183 -9.13 -10.37 4.80
C ILE A 183 -8.65 -11.31 3.69
N SER A 184 -8.91 -10.96 2.44
CA SER A 184 -8.56 -11.75 1.27
C SER A 184 -7.81 -10.91 0.24
N TRP A 185 -6.70 -11.41 -0.27
CA TRP A 185 -5.85 -10.73 -1.25
C TRP A 185 -5.97 -11.34 -2.63
N TYR A 186 -5.93 -10.50 -3.64
CA TYR A 186 -6.06 -10.90 -5.05
C TYR A 186 -5.05 -10.14 -5.91
N VAL A 187 -4.57 -10.80 -6.95
CA VAL A 187 -3.91 -10.19 -8.11
C VAL A 187 -4.77 -10.52 -9.34
N ASP A 188 -5.20 -9.49 -10.08
CA ASP A 188 -6.02 -9.64 -11.29
C ASP A 188 -7.27 -10.52 -11.10
N ASN A 189 -7.92 -10.40 -9.93
CA ASN A 189 -9.04 -11.20 -9.43
C ASN A 189 -8.70 -12.67 -9.05
N GLU A 190 -7.46 -13.08 -9.10
CA GLU A 190 -7.03 -14.38 -8.61
C GLU A 190 -6.71 -14.30 -7.11
N ASN A 191 -7.46 -15.06 -6.28
CA ASN A 191 -7.24 -15.11 -4.83
C ASN A 191 -5.99 -15.92 -4.50
N TYR A 192 -5.05 -15.33 -3.79
CA TYR A 192 -3.83 -16.02 -3.39
C TYR A 192 -3.64 -16.15 -1.87
N LYS A 193 -4.38 -15.36 -1.07
CA LYS A 193 -4.24 -15.36 0.37
C LYS A 193 -5.57 -15.06 1.05
N ASN A 194 -5.82 -15.76 2.16
CA ASN A 194 -6.91 -15.47 3.08
C ASN A 194 -6.36 -15.47 4.52
N PHE A 195 -6.82 -14.53 5.34
CA PHE A 195 -6.49 -14.43 6.74
C PHE A 195 -7.76 -14.16 7.55
N SER A 196 -8.04 -14.98 8.57
CA SER A 196 -9.27 -14.89 9.36
C SER A 196 -8.99 -14.60 10.82
N ASN A 197 -9.99 -14.03 11.52
CA ASN A 197 -9.94 -13.73 12.95
C ASN A 197 -10.07 -14.97 13.85
N SER A 198 -10.19 -16.18 13.28
CA SER A 198 -10.37 -17.42 14.04
C SER A 198 -9.22 -17.66 15.02
N GLY A 199 -9.53 -17.66 16.32
CA GLY A 199 -8.55 -17.87 17.38
C GLY A 199 -7.66 -16.67 17.71
N ILE A 200 -7.94 -15.49 17.15
CA ILE A 200 -7.20 -14.26 17.42
C ILE A 200 -7.97 -13.40 18.44
N ALA A 201 -7.47 -13.35 19.66
CA ALA A 201 -7.94 -12.39 20.64
C ALA A 201 -7.38 -11.00 20.27
N GLY A 202 -8.23 -9.96 20.32
CA GLY A 202 -7.80 -8.60 20.02
C GLY A 202 -7.55 -8.34 18.50
N TRP A 203 -8.38 -8.93 17.64
CA TRP A 203 -8.40 -8.67 16.21
C TRP A 203 -8.50 -7.14 15.93
N PRO A 204 -7.45 -6.48 15.40
CA PRO A 204 -7.45 -5.04 15.27
C PRO A 204 -8.20 -4.54 14.02
N PHE A 205 -8.47 -5.42 13.07
CA PHE A 205 -8.97 -5.07 11.74
C PHE A 205 -10.50 -4.88 11.68
N ASN A 206 -11.15 -4.57 12.81
CA ASN A 206 -12.56 -4.16 12.87
C ASN A 206 -12.72 -2.63 13.03
N ASN A 207 -11.61 -1.90 13.02
CA ASN A 207 -11.57 -0.44 13.06
C ASN A 207 -10.96 0.08 11.75
N PRO A 208 -11.27 1.33 11.36
CA PRO A 208 -10.67 1.93 10.18
C PRO A 208 -9.18 2.17 10.34
#